data_59e55c2f7d1ba717764063cd134f7298
#
_entry.id   59e55c2f7d1ba717764063cd134f7298
#
_cell.length_a   1.000
_cell.length_b   1.000
_cell.length_c   1.000
_cell.angle_alpha   90.00
_cell.angle_beta   90.00
_cell.angle_gamma   90.00
#
_symmetry.space_group_name_H-M   'P 1'
#
loop_
_entity.id
_entity.type
_entity.pdbx_description
1 polymer ?
#
loop_
_entity_poly.entity_id
_entity_poly.type
_entity_poly.pdbx_seq_one_letter_code
_entity_poly.pdbx_strand_id
1 'polypeptide(L)'
;MTVYRLLINGELIAGDNTMAVMNPADETLVANSPHASLNQLNQAVAAAKAAFPDWSATPMATRQALLAKVAEVVEAHAQELGELLVQEQGKPIADAVIEVHGFVTFCRYFCELTLPVRILEDSTQR
;
A
#
# COMPACT_ATOMS: atom_id res chain seq x y z
N MET A 1 10.36 21.00 0.61
CA MET A 1 9.28 20.40 -0.18
C MET A 1 9.53 18.91 -0.25
N THR A 2 8.59 18.08 0.19
CA THR A 2 8.74 16.63 0.18
C THR A 2 8.76 16.12 -1.26
N VAL A 3 9.76 15.29 -1.62
CA VAL A 3 9.86 14.69 -2.96
C VAL A 3 9.28 13.29 -2.88
N TYR A 4 8.10 13.10 -3.47
CA TYR A 4 7.48 11.79 -3.59
C TYR A 4 8.11 10.98 -4.72
N ARG A 5 8.15 9.65 -4.57
CA ARG A 5 8.78 8.73 -5.51
C ARG A 5 7.92 7.50 -5.76
N LEU A 6 8.10 6.87 -6.91
CA LEU A 6 7.55 5.55 -7.20
C LEU A 6 8.38 4.49 -6.49
N LEU A 7 7.71 3.45 -5.97
CA LEU A 7 8.39 2.26 -5.46
C LEU A 7 8.29 1.16 -6.52
N ILE A 8 9.42 0.85 -7.18
CA ILE A 8 9.50 -0.22 -8.18
C ILE A 8 10.66 -1.12 -7.83
N ASN A 9 10.41 -2.43 -7.72
CA ASN A 9 11.42 -3.45 -7.40
C ASN A 9 12.22 -3.15 -6.11
N GLY A 10 11.56 -2.60 -5.09
CA GLY A 10 12.20 -2.25 -3.83
C GLY A 10 12.99 -0.93 -3.84
N GLU A 11 13.04 -0.23 -4.96
CA GLU A 11 13.76 1.04 -5.12
C GLU A 11 12.80 2.23 -5.26
N LEU A 12 13.17 3.35 -4.63
CA LEU A 12 12.45 4.61 -4.76
C LEU A 12 13.02 5.40 -5.94
N ILE A 13 12.25 5.49 -7.03
CA ILE A 13 12.64 6.16 -8.27
C ILE A 13 11.74 7.36 -8.59
N ALA A 14 12.25 8.32 -9.38
CA ALA A 14 11.42 9.40 -9.88
C ALA A 14 10.42 8.87 -10.92
N GLY A 15 9.24 9.47 -10.99
CA GLY A 15 8.35 9.28 -12.14
C GLY A 15 8.92 9.97 -13.37
N ASP A 16 8.66 9.41 -14.56
CA ASP A 16 9.04 10.07 -15.83
C ASP A 16 8.27 11.38 -16.05
N ASN A 17 7.10 11.50 -15.39
CA ASN A 17 6.27 12.71 -15.36
C ASN A 17 5.84 13.02 -13.92
N THR A 18 5.18 14.16 -13.74
CA THR A 18 4.56 14.57 -12.47
C THR A 18 3.13 15.04 -12.70
N MET A 19 2.30 14.89 -11.66
CA MET A 19 0.94 15.38 -11.61
C MET A 19 0.78 16.27 -10.38
N ALA A 20 0.25 17.48 -10.57
CA ALA A 20 -0.06 18.37 -9.47
C ALA A 20 -1.24 17.84 -8.66
N VAL A 21 -1.08 17.76 -7.34
CA VAL A 21 -2.15 17.45 -6.39
C VAL A 21 -2.57 18.76 -5.74
N MET A 22 -3.83 19.14 -5.94
CA MET A 22 -4.37 20.42 -5.46
C MET A 22 -5.26 20.18 -4.25
N ASN A 23 -5.17 21.08 -3.27
CA ASN A 23 -6.10 21.10 -2.15
C ASN A 23 -7.48 21.60 -2.64
N PRO A 24 -8.55 20.83 -2.52
CA PRO A 24 -9.86 21.22 -3.02
C PRO A 24 -10.53 22.34 -2.21
N ALA A 25 -10.02 22.66 -1.02
CA ALA A 25 -10.61 23.71 -0.18
C ALA A 25 -10.16 25.12 -0.57
N ASP A 26 -8.93 25.27 -1.05
CA ASP A 26 -8.32 26.59 -1.35
C ASP A 26 -7.58 26.64 -2.69
N GLU A 27 -7.60 25.54 -3.44
CA GLU A 27 -6.94 25.38 -4.75
C GLU A 27 -5.41 25.58 -4.71
N THR A 28 -4.79 25.44 -3.53
CA THR A 28 -3.34 25.51 -3.41
C THR A 28 -2.68 24.19 -3.82
N LEU A 29 -1.43 24.24 -4.24
CA LEU A 29 -0.64 23.06 -4.57
C LEU A 29 -0.19 22.36 -3.28
N VAL A 30 -0.67 21.13 -3.05
CA VAL A 30 -0.23 20.25 -1.96
C VAL A 30 1.14 19.66 -2.30
N ALA A 31 1.24 19.02 -3.45
CA ALA A 31 2.48 18.38 -3.91
C ALA A 31 2.46 18.07 -5.40
N ASN A 32 3.63 17.74 -5.95
CA ASN A 32 3.73 17.08 -7.24
C ASN A 32 3.92 15.58 -7.02
N SER A 33 2.90 14.79 -7.38
CA SER A 33 2.95 13.34 -7.33
C SER A 33 3.74 12.79 -8.52
N PRO A 34 4.59 11.78 -8.33
CA PRO A 34 5.25 11.11 -9.44
C PRO A 34 4.22 10.39 -10.31
N HIS A 35 4.29 10.60 -11.62
CA HIS A 35 3.43 9.93 -12.59
C HIS A 35 4.27 8.98 -13.44
N ALA A 36 3.92 7.69 -13.37
CA ALA A 36 4.65 6.64 -14.07
C ALA A 36 4.37 6.68 -15.58
N SER A 37 5.41 6.48 -16.38
CA SER A 37 5.26 6.16 -17.81
C SER A 37 4.79 4.72 -18.00
N LEU A 38 4.35 4.39 -19.22
CA LEU A 38 4.02 3.02 -19.60
C LEU A 38 5.22 2.06 -19.41
N ASN A 39 6.44 2.54 -19.65
CA ASN A 39 7.65 1.76 -19.44
C ASN A 39 7.84 1.44 -17.93
N GLN A 40 7.72 2.43 -17.06
CA GLN A 40 7.80 2.25 -15.61
C GLN A 40 6.69 1.33 -15.08
N LEU A 41 5.46 1.44 -15.60
CA LEU A 41 4.37 0.52 -15.30
C LEU A 41 4.74 -0.93 -15.67
N ASN A 42 5.25 -1.15 -16.88
CA ASN A 42 5.67 -2.47 -17.32
C ASN A 42 6.83 -3.03 -16.48
N GLN A 43 7.77 -2.19 -16.05
CA GLN A 43 8.84 -2.59 -15.12
C GLN A 43 8.28 -3.01 -13.75
N ALA A 44 7.31 -2.26 -13.20
CA ALA A 44 6.65 -2.60 -11.94
C ALA A 44 5.93 -3.96 -12.02
N VAL A 45 5.17 -4.19 -13.10
CA VAL A 45 4.48 -5.47 -13.34
C VAL A 45 5.48 -6.62 -13.50
N ALA A 46 6.56 -6.42 -14.24
CA ALA A 46 7.61 -7.43 -14.42
C ALA A 46 8.29 -7.78 -13.09
N ALA A 47 8.61 -6.77 -12.27
CA ALA A 47 9.19 -6.97 -10.94
C ALA A 47 8.25 -7.74 -10.00
N ALA A 48 6.96 -7.36 -9.97
CA ALA A 48 5.96 -8.06 -9.16
C ALA A 48 5.79 -9.53 -9.60
N LYS A 49 5.77 -9.79 -10.92
CA LYS A 49 5.71 -11.15 -11.48
C LYS A 49 6.94 -11.97 -11.13
N ALA A 50 8.14 -11.37 -11.16
CA ALA A 50 9.38 -12.04 -10.79
C ALA A 50 9.45 -12.38 -9.29
N ALA A 51 8.90 -11.52 -8.42
CA ALA A 51 8.89 -11.74 -6.97
C ALA A 51 7.81 -12.76 -6.53
N PHE A 52 6.79 -13.02 -7.35
CA PHE A 52 5.65 -13.85 -6.97
C PHE A 52 6.00 -15.28 -6.54
N PRO A 53 6.90 -16.04 -7.21
CA PRO A 53 7.22 -17.42 -6.81
C PRO A 53 7.71 -17.51 -5.35
N ASP A 54 8.67 -16.67 -4.97
CA ASP A 54 9.24 -16.66 -3.62
C ASP A 54 8.22 -16.16 -2.58
N TRP A 55 7.48 -15.11 -2.93
CA TRP A 55 6.44 -14.60 -2.05
C TRP A 55 5.31 -15.60 -1.82
N SER A 56 4.88 -16.32 -2.85
CA SER A 56 3.83 -17.33 -2.75
C SER A 56 4.25 -18.53 -1.91
N ALA A 57 5.55 -18.87 -1.92
CA ALA A 57 6.13 -19.93 -1.10
C ALA A 57 6.40 -19.50 0.36
N THR A 58 6.35 -18.19 0.65
CA THR A 58 6.57 -17.67 2.02
C THR A 58 5.47 -18.17 2.97
N PRO A 59 5.83 -18.75 4.14
CA PRO A 59 4.85 -19.22 5.12
C PRO A 59 3.86 -18.14 5.53
N MET A 60 2.60 -18.52 5.75
CA MET A 60 1.53 -17.59 6.14
C MET A 60 1.92 -16.77 7.37
N ALA A 61 2.46 -17.41 8.42
CA ALA A 61 2.87 -16.72 9.63
C ALA A 61 3.91 -15.62 9.38
N THR A 62 4.84 -15.84 8.45
CA THR A 62 5.85 -14.82 8.06
C THR A 62 5.19 -13.64 7.35
N ARG A 63 4.26 -13.90 6.42
CA ARG A 63 3.51 -12.84 5.74
C ARG A 63 2.63 -12.05 6.71
N GLN A 64 1.98 -12.72 7.67
CA GLN A 64 1.20 -12.09 8.73
C GLN A 64 2.06 -11.20 9.63
N ALA A 65 3.26 -11.66 10.01
CA ALA A 65 4.19 -10.86 10.80
C ALA A 65 4.68 -9.61 10.07
N LEU A 66 4.88 -9.68 8.75
CA LEU A 66 5.21 -8.51 7.93
C LEU A 66 4.03 -7.52 7.85
N LEU A 67 2.80 -8.03 7.68
CA LEU A 67 1.61 -7.19 7.66
C LEU A 67 1.36 -6.50 9.01
N ALA A 68 1.64 -7.17 10.13
CA ALA A 68 1.56 -6.57 11.47
C ALA A 68 2.50 -5.37 11.61
N LYS A 69 3.73 -5.46 11.09
CA LYS A 69 4.68 -4.33 11.07
C LYS A 69 4.17 -3.16 10.22
N VAL A 70 3.49 -3.44 9.10
CA VAL A 70 2.85 -2.38 8.31
C VAL A 70 1.78 -1.67 9.14
N ALA A 71 0.94 -2.42 9.86
CA ALA A 71 -0.08 -1.84 10.74
C ALA A 71 0.52 -0.93 11.82
N GLU A 72 1.60 -1.37 12.47
CA GLU A 72 2.31 -0.60 13.50
C GLU A 72 2.86 0.73 12.94
N VAL A 73 3.50 0.69 11.78
CA VAL A 73 4.06 1.89 11.14
C VAL A 73 2.97 2.85 10.71
N VAL A 74 1.89 2.38 10.10
CA VAL A 74 0.77 3.24 9.68
C VAL A 74 0.07 3.86 10.89
N GLU A 75 -0.14 3.11 11.96
CA GLU A 75 -0.75 3.63 13.19
C GLU A 75 0.10 4.73 13.83
N ALA A 76 1.43 4.56 13.86
CA ALA A 76 2.34 5.57 14.39
C ALA A 76 2.30 6.90 13.60
N HIS A 77 1.85 6.87 12.33
CA HIS A 77 1.74 8.04 11.45
C HIS A 77 0.28 8.43 11.16
N ALA A 78 -0.69 7.91 11.94
CA ALA A 78 -2.11 8.09 11.61
C ALA A 78 -2.55 9.56 11.53
N GLN A 79 -2.05 10.42 12.40
CA GLN A 79 -2.37 11.84 12.39
C GLN A 79 -1.79 12.52 11.14
N GLU A 80 -0.52 12.29 10.82
CA GLU A 80 0.14 12.85 9.63
C GLU A 80 -0.55 12.42 8.34
N LEU A 81 -0.88 11.12 8.22
CA LEU A 81 -1.61 10.59 7.08
C LEU A 81 -3.03 11.15 6.97
N GLY A 82 -3.72 11.33 8.12
CA GLY A 82 -5.02 11.97 8.16
C GLY A 82 -4.99 13.42 7.68
N GLU A 83 -4.00 14.20 8.13
CA GLU A 83 -3.80 15.58 7.66
C GLU A 83 -3.52 15.65 6.15
N LEU A 84 -2.72 14.72 5.62
CA LEU A 84 -2.47 14.63 4.19
C LEU A 84 -3.76 14.30 3.40
N LEU A 85 -4.57 13.36 3.89
CA LEU A 85 -5.88 13.04 3.29
C LEU A 85 -6.83 14.25 3.27
N VAL A 86 -6.82 15.08 4.32
CA VAL A 86 -7.59 16.34 4.34
C VAL A 86 -7.13 17.27 3.23
N GLN A 87 -5.82 17.44 3.08
CA GLN A 87 -5.25 18.31 2.06
C GLN A 87 -5.53 17.83 0.63
N GLU A 88 -5.48 16.52 0.40
CA GLU A 88 -5.69 15.94 -0.94
C GLU A 88 -7.17 15.81 -1.33
N GLN A 89 -8.05 15.52 -0.36
CA GLN A 89 -9.44 15.12 -0.63
C GLN A 89 -10.49 16.10 -0.06
N GLY A 90 -10.09 17.02 0.83
CA GLY A 90 -11.01 17.98 1.45
C GLY A 90 -11.98 17.37 2.46
N LYS A 91 -11.76 16.14 2.95
CA LYS A 91 -12.62 15.51 3.95
C LYS A 91 -12.37 16.06 5.36
N PRO A 92 -13.34 15.96 6.30
CA PRO A 92 -13.12 16.31 7.69
C PRO A 92 -11.99 15.51 8.33
N ILE A 93 -11.16 16.14 9.18
CA ILE A 93 -10.00 15.50 9.80
C ILE A 93 -10.37 14.26 10.63
N ALA A 94 -11.52 14.30 11.32
CA ALA A 94 -11.98 13.15 12.09
C ALA A 94 -12.22 11.93 11.20
N ASP A 95 -12.84 12.11 10.04
CA ASP A 95 -13.11 11.03 9.08
C ASP A 95 -11.81 10.53 8.43
N ALA A 96 -10.87 11.43 8.13
CA ALA A 96 -9.57 11.07 7.59
C ALA A 96 -8.76 10.19 8.55
N VAL A 97 -8.71 10.54 9.83
CA VAL A 97 -8.02 9.75 10.86
C VAL A 97 -8.71 8.39 11.09
N ILE A 98 -10.05 8.37 11.09
CA ILE A 98 -10.83 7.11 11.18
C ILE A 98 -10.51 6.20 9.99
N GLU A 99 -10.35 6.73 8.78
CA GLU A 99 -9.99 5.94 7.60
C GLU A 99 -8.62 5.28 7.74
N VAL A 100 -7.61 6.00 8.25
CA VAL A 100 -6.29 5.44 8.53
C VAL A 100 -6.36 4.33 9.58
N HIS A 101 -7.12 4.54 10.68
CA HIS A 101 -7.32 3.49 11.68
C HIS A 101 -8.13 2.31 11.15
N GLY A 102 -9.04 2.54 10.19
CA GLY A 102 -9.73 1.48 9.47
C GLY A 102 -8.76 0.56 8.74
N PHE A 103 -7.79 1.13 8.00
CA PHE A 103 -6.72 0.36 7.36
C PHE A 103 -5.93 -0.48 8.38
N VAL A 104 -5.52 0.11 9.50
CA VAL A 104 -4.80 -0.61 10.58
C VAL A 104 -5.64 -1.77 11.12
N THR A 105 -6.93 -1.55 11.33
CA THR A 105 -7.86 -2.58 11.81
C THR A 105 -7.95 -3.76 10.83
N PHE A 106 -8.07 -3.49 9.53
CA PHE A 106 -8.07 -4.54 8.51
C PHE A 106 -6.74 -5.31 8.48
N CYS A 107 -5.61 -4.62 8.54
CA CYS A 107 -4.31 -5.29 8.59
C CYS A 107 -4.23 -6.25 9.78
N ARG A 108 -4.61 -5.82 10.97
CA ARG A 108 -4.63 -6.65 12.20
C ARG A 108 -5.56 -7.84 12.07
N TYR A 109 -6.76 -7.64 11.52
CA TYR A 109 -7.70 -8.72 11.26
C TYR A 109 -7.08 -9.82 10.39
N PHE A 110 -6.43 -9.45 9.28
CA PHE A 110 -5.80 -10.42 8.39
C PHE A 110 -4.54 -11.06 8.97
N CYS A 111 -3.89 -10.44 9.97
CA CYS A 111 -2.80 -11.08 10.72
C CYS A 111 -3.28 -12.26 11.57
N GLU A 112 -4.53 -12.24 12.02
CA GLU A 112 -5.12 -13.27 12.88
C GLU A 112 -5.93 -14.31 12.10
N LEU A 113 -6.23 -14.03 10.82
CA LEU A 113 -7.09 -14.86 10.00
C LEU A 113 -6.43 -16.22 9.70
N THR A 114 -7.13 -17.30 10.04
CA THR A 114 -6.76 -18.65 9.64
C THR A 114 -7.54 -19.07 8.40
N LEU A 115 -6.83 -19.45 7.34
CA LEU A 115 -7.43 -19.97 6.12
C LEU A 115 -7.21 -21.49 6.06
N PRO A 116 -8.19 -22.33 6.45
CA PRO A 116 -8.06 -23.76 6.35
C PRO A 116 -8.06 -24.20 4.87
N VAL A 117 -7.07 -25.00 4.51
CA VAL A 117 -7.04 -25.66 3.21
C VAL A 117 -7.88 -26.92 3.28
N ARG A 118 -8.90 -27.03 2.41
CA ARG A 118 -9.69 -28.25 2.23
C ARG A 118 -9.29 -28.93 0.92
N ILE A 119 -8.75 -30.13 1.01
CA ILE A 119 -8.47 -30.96 -0.16
C ILE A 119 -9.80 -31.55 -0.63
N LEU A 120 -10.22 -31.22 -1.83
CA LEU A 120 -11.44 -31.73 -2.46
C LEU A 120 -11.15 -32.98 -3.29
N GLU A 121 -9.97 -33.06 -3.90
CA GLU A 121 -9.49 -34.19 -4.69
C GLU A 121 -7.97 -34.31 -4.55
N ASP A 122 -7.47 -35.52 -4.33
CA ASP A 122 -6.05 -35.83 -4.28
C ASP A 122 -5.71 -36.84 -5.40
N SER A 123 -5.09 -36.37 -6.46
CA SER A 123 -4.70 -37.19 -7.62
C SER A 123 -3.52 -38.14 -7.34
N THR A 124 -2.84 -37.98 -6.20
CA THR A 124 -1.69 -38.84 -5.81
C THR A 124 -2.14 -40.17 -5.21
N GLN A 125 -3.43 -40.34 -4.89
CA GLN A 125 -4.01 -41.54 -4.30
C GLN A 125 -4.71 -42.47 -5.29
N ARG A 126 -4.44 -42.34 -6.60
CA ARG A 126 -4.93 -43.24 -7.67
C ARG A 126 -3.94 -44.34 -8.00
#